data_eaf1eda7c28fb876b176a658a750ea5e
#
_entry.id   eaf1eda7c28fb876b176a658a750ea5e
#
_cell.length_a   1.000
_cell.length_b   1.000
_cell.length_c   1.000
_cell.angle_alpha   90.00
_cell.angle_beta   90.00
_cell.angle_gamma   90.00
#
_symmetry.space_group_name_H-M   'P 1'
#
loop_
_entity.id
_entity.type
_entity.pdbx_description
1 polymer ?
#
loop_
_entity_poly.entity_id
_entity_poly.type
_entity_poly.pdbx_seq_one_letter_code
_entity_poly.pdbx_strand_id
1 'polypeptide(L)'
;MDNTKKFMNKADKYVLSRPSYPTKLMDFLCDRGATLMVWAVSALCFLTTMNALAYKTPTTLRAILFSGEVMPIKHLHKLQKYLPGVQYVNLYGPTEITCNCTYYIVDREFAENETLPIGVPFKNERILLLTPDGGEAVKDDEIGELCVSGTSVALGYYKDAERTAACFTQNPLNHAYLEPIYRTGDLVKVNERGEMVYVSRKDFQIKHMGHRIELSEIEVQMTAVPGVERALCAYLEDKGKILAFYTGEADKAAITAALREVLPGYMIPNLFMQVEAMPLNKNGKIDRAALLSQYAAAKAAKKEARHG
;
A
#
# COMPACT_ATOMS: atom_id res chain seq x y z
N MET A 1 8.11 -13.10 37.83
CA MET A 1 7.54 -11.73 37.70
C MET A 1 6.59 -11.74 36.49
N ASP A 2 5.34 -11.48 36.75
CA ASP A 2 4.28 -11.61 35.76
C ASP A 2 4.39 -10.51 34.68
N ASN A 3 4.82 -10.88 33.49
CA ASN A 3 4.97 -9.96 32.35
C ASN A 3 3.63 -9.41 31.80
N THR A 4 2.50 -9.99 32.17
CA THR A 4 1.17 -9.54 31.74
C THR A 4 0.82 -8.18 32.32
N LYS A 5 1.18 -7.87 33.57
CA LYS A 5 0.94 -6.54 34.19
C LYS A 5 1.75 -5.41 33.55
N LYS A 6 2.92 -5.71 32.97
CA LYS A 6 3.76 -4.72 32.27
C LYS A 6 3.20 -4.33 30.90
N PHE A 7 2.44 -5.23 30.26
CA PHE A 7 1.75 -4.97 29.00
C PHE A 7 0.42 -4.22 29.22
N MET A 8 -0.33 -4.52 30.27
CA MET A 8 -1.57 -3.81 30.62
C MET A 8 -1.30 -2.33 30.88
N ASN A 9 -0.29 -1.99 31.68
CA ASN A 9 0.09 -0.58 31.93
C ASN A 9 0.59 0.18 30.68
N LYS A 10 1.11 -0.52 29.66
CA LYS A 10 1.47 0.10 28.37
C LYS A 10 0.26 0.27 27.45
N ALA A 11 -0.70 -0.66 27.48
CA ALA A 11 -1.95 -0.53 26.75
C ALA A 11 -2.79 0.64 27.28
N ASP A 12 -2.91 0.79 28.58
CA ASP A 12 -3.63 1.91 29.20
C ASP A 12 -2.95 3.26 28.92
N LYS A 13 -1.63 3.35 28.99
CA LYS A 13 -0.86 4.55 28.59
C LYS A 13 -0.97 4.83 27.09
N TYR A 14 -1.04 3.80 26.26
CA TYR A 14 -1.21 3.93 24.83
C TYR A 14 -2.62 4.40 24.47
N VAL A 15 -3.64 3.95 25.20
CA VAL A 15 -5.03 4.42 25.06
C VAL A 15 -5.17 5.85 25.58
N LEU A 16 -4.51 6.21 26.69
CA LEU A 16 -4.52 7.57 27.25
C LEU A 16 -3.70 8.58 26.44
N SER A 17 -2.66 8.14 25.72
CA SER A 17 -1.82 9.00 24.88
C SER A 17 -2.34 9.18 23.45
N ARG A 18 -3.30 8.34 23.01
CA ARG A 18 -4.04 8.58 21.78
C ARG A 18 -5.30 9.36 22.10
N PRO A 19 -5.55 10.49 21.43
CA PRO A 19 -6.86 11.12 21.52
C PRO A 19 -7.92 10.06 21.22
N SER A 20 -9.10 10.17 21.83
CA SER A 20 -10.30 9.37 21.54
C SER A 20 -10.77 9.62 20.08
N TYR A 21 -9.84 9.44 19.15
CA TYR A 21 -9.94 9.85 17.75
C TYR A 21 -11.15 9.27 17.04
N PRO A 22 -11.46 7.96 17.16
CA PRO A 22 -12.61 7.41 16.45
C PRO A 22 -13.95 7.96 16.94
N THR A 23 -14.14 8.13 18.26
CA THR A 23 -15.41 8.64 18.80
C THR A 23 -15.60 10.11 18.50
N LYS A 24 -14.60 10.96 18.76
CA LYS A 24 -14.65 12.40 18.42
C LYS A 24 -14.86 12.65 16.93
N LEU A 25 -14.28 11.80 16.07
CA LEU A 25 -14.51 11.90 14.64
C LEU A 25 -15.95 11.55 14.28
N MET A 26 -16.51 10.47 14.86
CA MET A 26 -17.91 10.12 14.63
C MET A 26 -18.86 11.22 15.12
N ASP A 27 -18.58 11.80 16.28
CA ASP A 27 -19.32 12.96 16.78
C ASP A 27 -19.24 14.13 15.81
N PHE A 28 -18.03 14.50 15.38
CA PHE A 28 -17.82 15.58 14.41
C PHE A 28 -18.59 15.35 13.09
N LEU A 29 -18.49 14.16 12.50
CA LEU A 29 -19.18 13.83 11.25
C LEU A 29 -20.71 13.95 11.39
N CYS A 30 -21.27 13.44 12.49
CA CYS A 30 -22.69 13.50 12.77
C CYS A 30 -23.16 14.93 13.08
N ASP A 31 -22.44 15.66 13.95
CA ASP A 31 -22.82 17.01 14.40
C ASP A 31 -22.70 18.04 13.27
N ARG A 32 -21.79 17.82 12.31
CA ARG A 32 -21.66 18.65 11.11
C ARG A 32 -22.56 18.23 9.95
N GLY A 33 -23.26 17.10 10.09
CA GLY A 33 -24.09 16.58 9.02
C GLY A 33 -23.29 16.27 7.74
N ALA A 34 -22.10 15.68 7.88
CA ALA A 34 -21.23 15.39 6.74
C ALA A 34 -21.96 14.52 5.72
N THR A 35 -21.94 14.92 4.45
CA THR A 35 -22.59 14.20 3.34
C THR A 35 -21.60 13.47 2.45
N LEU A 36 -20.33 13.88 2.44
CA LEU A 36 -19.24 13.31 1.67
C LEU A 36 -18.03 13.09 2.56
N MET A 37 -17.40 11.93 2.42
CA MET A 37 -16.11 11.64 3.05
C MET A 37 -15.11 11.22 1.97
N VAL A 38 -13.92 11.82 1.97
CA VAL A 38 -12.80 11.45 1.10
C VAL A 38 -11.62 11.10 1.99
N TRP A 39 -11.14 9.84 1.92
CA TRP A 39 -10.13 9.40 2.86
C TRP A 39 -9.22 8.28 2.33
N ALA A 40 -8.07 8.07 3.01
CA ALA A 40 -7.21 6.92 2.74
C ALA A 40 -7.88 5.61 3.19
N VAL A 41 -7.61 4.51 2.48
CA VAL A 41 -8.10 3.18 2.83
C VAL A 41 -7.70 2.78 4.26
N SER A 42 -6.45 3.01 4.65
CA SER A 42 -5.96 2.71 6.01
C SER A 42 -6.77 3.40 7.11
N ALA A 43 -7.22 4.64 6.89
CA ALA A 43 -8.06 5.36 7.84
C ALA A 43 -9.47 4.73 7.96
N LEU A 44 -10.06 4.31 6.85
CA LEU A 44 -11.34 3.58 6.87
C LEU A 44 -11.20 2.20 7.54
N CYS A 45 -10.12 1.48 7.26
CA CYS A 45 -9.80 0.22 7.94
C CYS A 45 -9.64 0.41 9.44
N PHE A 46 -9.04 1.52 9.88
CA PHE A 46 -8.90 1.85 11.29
C PHE A 46 -10.28 2.07 11.95
N LEU A 47 -11.19 2.83 11.33
CA LEU A 47 -12.56 3.03 11.84
C LEU A 47 -13.30 1.71 12.05
N THR A 48 -13.22 0.82 11.06
CA THR A 48 -13.90 -0.48 11.13
C THR A 48 -13.24 -1.44 12.13
N THR A 49 -11.92 -1.35 12.32
CA THR A 49 -11.17 -2.14 13.31
C THR A 49 -11.50 -1.68 14.73
N MET A 50 -11.60 -0.38 14.96
CA MET A 50 -11.97 0.21 16.25
C MET A 50 -13.48 0.18 16.51
N ASN A 51 -14.26 -0.39 15.61
CA ASN A 51 -15.72 -0.47 15.68
C ASN A 51 -16.40 0.91 15.92
N ALA A 52 -15.81 1.97 15.37
CA ALA A 52 -16.23 3.34 15.62
C ALA A 52 -17.66 3.63 15.11
N LEU A 53 -18.08 2.98 14.02
CA LEU A 53 -19.41 3.11 13.45
C LEU A 53 -20.52 2.51 14.35
N ALA A 54 -20.18 1.56 15.22
CA ALA A 54 -21.14 1.05 16.22
C ALA A 54 -21.37 2.05 17.37
N TYR A 55 -20.40 2.91 17.66
CA TYR A 55 -20.57 4.00 18.64
C TYR A 55 -21.57 5.04 18.15
N LYS A 56 -21.35 5.56 16.91
CA LYS A 56 -22.23 6.58 16.31
C LYS A 56 -22.10 6.48 14.78
N THR A 57 -23.23 6.40 14.10
CA THR A 57 -23.28 6.24 12.64
C THR A 57 -23.65 7.57 11.97
N PRO A 58 -22.80 8.13 11.08
CA PRO A 58 -23.10 9.37 10.37
C PRO A 58 -24.09 9.12 9.22
N THR A 59 -25.37 9.11 9.52
CA THR A 59 -26.48 8.78 8.61
C THR A 59 -26.70 9.79 7.49
N THR A 60 -26.05 10.95 7.57
CA THR A 60 -26.11 11.98 6.52
C THR A 60 -25.15 11.74 5.37
N LEU A 61 -24.21 10.79 5.53
CA LEU A 61 -23.27 10.43 4.45
C LEU A 61 -24.02 9.88 3.24
N ARG A 62 -23.67 10.38 2.07
CA ARG A 62 -24.18 9.94 0.77
C ARG A 62 -23.12 9.24 -0.06
N ALA A 63 -21.84 9.64 0.11
CA ALA A 63 -20.72 9.04 -0.59
C ALA A 63 -19.48 8.96 0.28
N ILE A 64 -18.70 7.88 0.08
CA ILE A 64 -17.38 7.68 0.64
C ILE A 64 -16.43 7.37 -0.51
N LEU A 65 -15.47 8.26 -0.75
CA LEU A 65 -14.41 8.11 -1.72
C LEU A 65 -13.14 7.69 -0.98
N PHE A 66 -12.41 6.72 -1.48
CA PHE A 66 -11.19 6.26 -0.84
C PHE A 66 -10.10 5.92 -1.86
N SER A 67 -8.85 6.10 -1.47
CA SER A 67 -7.69 5.88 -2.33
C SER A 67 -6.44 5.54 -1.53
N GLY A 68 -5.35 5.34 -2.26
CA GLY A 68 -4.00 5.21 -1.71
C GLY A 68 -3.54 3.78 -1.50
N GLU A 69 -4.44 2.84 -1.22
CA GLU A 69 -4.15 1.43 -0.97
C GLU A 69 -5.27 0.55 -1.53
N VAL A 70 -5.01 -0.76 -1.64
CA VAL A 70 -6.06 -1.72 -1.98
C VAL A 70 -7.03 -1.85 -0.80
N MET A 71 -8.33 -1.65 -1.04
CA MET A 71 -9.36 -1.80 0.00
C MET A 71 -9.61 -3.29 0.28
N PRO A 72 -9.35 -3.77 1.51
CA PRO A 72 -9.72 -5.14 1.86
C PRO A 72 -11.24 -5.28 1.94
N ILE A 73 -11.80 -6.25 1.22
CA ILE A 73 -13.26 -6.41 1.07
C ILE A 73 -13.97 -6.58 2.42
N LYS A 74 -13.36 -7.27 3.38
CA LYS A 74 -13.93 -7.41 4.74
C LYS A 74 -14.20 -6.06 5.44
N HIS A 75 -13.37 -5.03 5.16
CA HIS A 75 -13.58 -3.69 5.72
C HIS A 75 -14.65 -2.93 4.94
N LEU A 76 -14.72 -3.12 3.62
CA LEU A 76 -15.80 -2.58 2.79
C LEU A 76 -17.16 -3.13 3.25
N HIS A 77 -17.29 -4.44 3.44
CA HIS A 77 -18.51 -5.07 3.96
C HIS A 77 -18.93 -4.50 5.32
N LYS A 78 -17.97 -4.26 6.22
CA LYS A 78 -18.29 -3.62 7.51
C LYS A 78 -18.82 -2.19 7.32
N LEU A 79 -18.23 -1.40 6.44
CA LEU A 79 -18.72 -0.06 6.12
C LEU A 79 -20.14 -0.12 5.54
N GLN A 80 -20.39 -0.98 4.56
CA GLN A 80 -21.69 -1.17 3.91
C GLN A 80 -22.78 -1.63 4.90
N LYS A 81 -22.41 -2.47 5.87
CA LYS A 81 -23.32 -2.92 6.94
C LYS A 81 -23.83 -1.76 7.81
N TYR A 82 -22.95 -0.82 8.19
CA TYR A 82 -23.32 0.33 9.03
C TYR A 82 -23.89 1.49 8.26
N LEU A 83 -23.51 1.64 7.00
CA LEU A 83 -23.87 2.72 6.11
C LEU A 83 -24.49 2.19 4.81
N PRO A 84 -25.64 1.51 4.91
CA PRO A 84 -26.36 1.02 3.72
C PRO A 84 -26.85 2.22 2.89
N GLY A 85 -26.78 2.09 1.57
CA GLY A 85 -27.19 3.16 0.64
C GLY A 85 -26.18 4.28 0.42
N VAL A 86 -25.03 4.25 1.09
CA VAL A 86 -23.91 5.14 0.78
C VAL A 86 -23.21 4.67 -0.49
N GLN A 87 -22.89 5.58 -1.39
CA GLN A 87 -22.09 5.28 -2.58
C GLN A 87 -20.61 5.15 -2.18
N TYR A 88 -19.99 4.03 -2.51
CA TYR A 88 -18.57 3.79 -2.30
C TYR A 88 -17.82 3.94 -3.61
N VAL A 89 -16.74 4.72 -3.62
CA VAL A 89 -15.95 4.98 -4.83
C VAL A 89 -14.47 4.73 -4.54
N ASN A 90 -13.90 3.75 -5.21
CA ASN A 90 -12.48 3.49 -5.19
C ASN A 90 -11.79 4.41 -6.19
N LEU A 91 -10.85 5.22 -5.72
CA LEU A 91 -10.04 6.12 -6.54
C LEU A 91 -8.62 5.58 -6.63
N TYR A 92 -8.02 5.69 -7.80
CA TYR A 92 -6.62 5.31 -8.01
C TYR A 92 -5.86 6.42 -8.71
N GLY A 93 -4.62 6.61 -8.28
CA GLY A 93 -3.64 7.46 -8.93
C GLY A 93 -2.43 7.74 -8.04
N PRO A 94 -1.25 7.95 -8.63
CA PRO A 94 -0.05 8.42 -7.94
C PRO A 94 0.00 9.95 -7.87
N THR A 95 0.91 10.49 -7.07
CA THR A 95 1.13 11.94 -6.90
C THR A 95 1.50 12.63 -8.22
N GLU A 96 2.22 11.93 -9.08
CA GLU A 96 2.74 12.43 -10.36
C GLU A 96 1.65 12.75 -11.40
N ILE A 97 0.42 12.31 -11.15
CA ILE A 97 -0.76 12.66 -11.96
C ILE A 97 -1.81 13.46 -11.16
N THR A 98 -1.38 14.25 -10.21
CA THR A 98 -2.22 15.15 -9.42
C THR A 98 -3.34 14.43 -8.68
N CYS A 99 -2.96 13.40 -7.91
CA CYS A 99 -3.74 12.62 -6.96
C CYS A 99 -4.46 11.38 -7.52
N ASN A 100 -5.42 11.50 -8.43
CA ASN A 100 -6.17 10.35 -8.95
C ASN A 100 -6.43 10.49 -10.46
N CYS A 101 -6.36 9.38 -11.20
CA CYS A 101 -6.64 9.33 -12.64
C CYS A 101 -7.78 8.38 -13.01
N THR A 102 -8.16 7.47 -12.11
CA THR A 102 -9.29 6.56 -12.34
C THR A 102 -10.22 6.49 -11.14
N TYR A 103 -11.42 6.02 -11.36
CA TYR A 103 -12.42 5.78 -10.33
C TYR A 103 -13.24 4.53 -10.65
N TYR A 104 -13.66 3.83 -9.59
CA TYR A 104 -14.60 2.71 -9.65
C TYR A 104 -15.74 2.93 -8.66
N ILE A 105 -16.97 2.97 -9.14
CA ILE A 105 -18.16 3.00 -8.29
C ILE A 105 -18.47 1.55 -7.90
N VAL A 106 -18.52 1.29 -6.59
CA VAL A 106 -18.85 -0.05 -6.07
C VAL A 106 -20.35 -0.27 -6.23
N ASP A 107 -20.74 -0.97 -7.28
CA ASP A 107 -22.11 -1.19 -7.69
C ASP A 107 -22.57 -2.66 -7.57
N ARG A 108 -21.69 -3.54 -7.09
CA ARG A 108 -21.95 -4.97 -6.86
C ARG A 108 -21.36 -5.46 -5.54
N GLU A 109 -21.74 -6.65 -5.14
CA GLU A 109 -21.07 -7.35 -4.06
C GLU A 109 -19.75 -7.99 -4.52
N PHE A 110 -18.77 -8.01 -3.62
CA PHE A 110 -17.45 -8.60 -3.83
C PHE A 110 -17.22 -9.71 -2.81
N ALA A 111 -16.67 -10.85 -3.23
CA ALA A 111 -16.21 -11.87 -2.31
C ALA A 111 -14.95 -11.42 -1.55
N GLU A 112 -14.70 -11.98 -0.36
CA GLU A 112 -13.55 -11.53 0.48
C GLU A 112 -12.17 -11.71 -0.18
N ASN A 113 -12.07 -12.61 -1.16
CA ASN A 113 -10.87 -12.90 -1.93
C ASN A 113 -10.77 -12.10 -3.25
N GLU A 114 -11.77 -11.30 -3.58
CA GLU A 114 -11.72 -10.40 -4.74
C GLU A 114 -10.94 -9.12 -4.43
N THR A 115 -10.45 -8.48 -5.49
CA THR A 115 -9.85 -7.15 -5.45
C THR A 115 -10.77 -6.16 -6.12
N LEU A 116 -11.01 -5.00 -5.49
CA LEU A 116 -11.79 -3.94 -6.14
C LEU A 116 -11.06 -3.45 -7.40
N PRO A 117 -11.79 -3.27 -8.51
CA PRO A 117 -11.24 -2.62 -9.70
C PRO A 117 -10.75 -1.19 -9.37
N ILE A 118 -9.76 -0.74 -10.12
CA ILE A 118 -9.34 0.66 -10.10
C ILE A 118 -10.19 1.52 -11.04
N GLY A 119 -11.05 0.89 -11.82
CA GLY A 119 -12.15 1.48 -12.59
C GLY A 119 -11.74 2.06 -13.93
N VAL A 120 -12.35 3.19 -14.28
CA VAL A 120 -12.20 3.86 -15.58
C VAL A 120 -11.51 5.21 -15.42
N PRO A 121 -10.82 5.73 -16.45
CA PRO A 121 -10.17 7.04 -16.37
C PRO A 121 -11.19 8.18 -16.22
N PHE A 122 -10.77 9.28 -15.59
CA PHE A 122 -11.47 10.54 -15.66
C PHE A 122 -11.49 11.08 -17.09
N LYS A 123 -12.46 11.91 -17.42
CA LYS A 123 -12.73 12.35 -18.81
C LYS A 123 -11.54 13.01 -19.53
N ASN A 124 -10.63 13.64 -18.81
CA ASN A 124 -9.44 14.30 -19.34
C ASN A 124 -8.16 13.49 -19.19
N GLU A 125 -8.30 12.24 -18.78
CA GLU A 125 -7.20 11.30 -18.62
C GLU A 125 -7.35 10.11 -19.58
N ARG A 126 -6.22 9.60 -20.05
CA ARG A 126 -6.13 8.38 -20.85
C ARG A 126 -5.23 7.39 -20.14
N ILE A 127 -5.68 6.17 -20.01
CA ILE A 127 -4.90 5.06 -19.46
C ILE A 127 -4.41 4.18 -20.61
N LEU A 128 -3.14 3.78 -20.51
CA LEU A 128 -2.50 2.82 -21.36
C LEU A 128 -1.96 1.69 -20.49
N LEU A 129 -2.13 0.46 -20.89
CA LEU A 129 -1.48 -0.71 -20.27
C LEU A 129 -0.37 -1.17 -21.19
N LEU A 130 0.89 -0.85 -20.86
CA LEU A 130 2.03 -1.16 -21.72
C LEU A 130 2.70 -2.47 -21.30
N THR A 131 2.86 -3.37 -22.24
CA THR A 131 3.61 -4.62 -22.08
C THR A 131 5.14 -4.35 -22.04
N PRO A 132 5.97 -5.30 -21.55
CA PRO A 132 7.41 -5.10 -21.46
C PRO A 132 8.12 -4.83 -22.78
N ASP A 133 7.55 -5.31 -23.90
CA ASP A 133 8.04 -5.07 -25.27
C ASP A 133 7.55 -3.76 -25.88
N GLY A 134 6.76 -2.97 -25.12
CA GLY A 134 6.25 -1.66 -25.53
C GLY A 134 4.94 -1.69 -26.32
N GLY A 135 4.32 -2.86 -26.47
CA GLY A 135 2.97 -3.01 -27.00
C GLY A 135 1.89 -2.60 -26.00
N GLU A 136 0.64 -2.67 -26.42
CA GLU A 136 -0.52 -2.48 -25.55
C GLU A 136 -1.06 -3.83 -25.07
N ALA A 137 -1.29 -4.00 -23.78
CA ALA A 137 -1.95 -5.18 -23.21
C ALA A 137 -3.44 -5.11 -23.54
N VAL A 138 -3.87 -5.89 -24.52
CA VAL A 138 -5.24 -5.86 -25.06
C VAL A 138 -6.02 -7.15 -24.81
N LYS A 139 -5.36 -8.19 -24.31
CA LYS A 139 -6.00 -9.48 -24.02
C LYS A 139 -6.48 -9.51 -22.57
N ASP A 140 -7.57 -10.25 -22.35
CA ASP A 140 -8.04 -10.54 -21.02
C ASP A 140 -6.93 -11.20 -20.19
N ASP A 141 -6.79 -10.75 -18.93
CA ASP A 141 -5.75 -11.16 -17.99
C ASP A 141 -4.29 -10.86 -18.41
N GLU A 142 -4.05 -10.21 -19.55
CA GLU A 142 -2.71 -9.73 -19.90
C GLU A 142 -2.28 -8.61 -18.96
N ILE A 143 -1.08 -8.74 -18.38
CA ILE A 143 -0.54 -7.78 -17.42
C ILE A 143 0.25 -6.71 -18.17
N GLY A 144 -0.12 -5.45 -17.99
CA GLY A 144 0.59 -4.28 -18.48
C GLY A 144 0.97 -3.31 -17.38
N GLU A 145 2.01 -2.51 -17.62
CA GLU A 145 2.33 -1.36 -16.79
C GLU A 145 1.30 -0.26 -17.06
N LEU A 146 0.62 0.21 -16.03
CA LEU A 146 -0.31 1.32 -16.15
C LEU A 146 0.46 2.61 -16.42
N CYS A 147 0.13 3.26 -17.52
CA CYS A 147 0.66 4.56 -17.90
C CYS A 147 -0.48 5.55 -18.07
N VAL A 148 -0.24 6.81 -17.74
CA VAL A 148 -1.25 7.87 -17.76
C VAL A 148 -0.83 8.98 -18.70
N SER A 149 -1.73 9.40 -19.60
CA SER A 149 -1.64 10.60 -20.41
C SER A 149 -2.82 11.51 -20.09
N GLY A 150 -2.62 12.80 -20.09
CA GLY A 150 -3.69 13.77 -19.83
C GLY A 150 -3.21 15.03 -19.14
N THR A 151 -4.16 15.88 -18.78
CA THR A 151 -3.89 17.22 -18.23
C THR A 151 -3.41 17.21 -16.79
N SER A 152 -3.57 16.11 -16.08
CA SER A 152 -3.14 15.95 -14.68
C SER A 152 -1.69 15.49 -14.55
N VAL A 153 -1.03 15.08 -15.65
CA VAL A 153 0.36 14.62 -15.64
C VAL A 153 1.29 15.77 -15.27
N ALA A 154 2.10 15.57 -14.24
CA ALA A 154 3.07 16.57 -13.77
C ALA A 154 4.19 16.79 -14.81
N LEU A 155 4.93 17.89 -14.66
CA LEU A 155 6.05 18.22 -15.56
C LEU A 155 7.30 17.37 -15.29
N GLY A 156 7.38 16.70 -14.14
CA GLY A 156 8.51 15.88 -13.72
C GLY A 156 8.89 16.08 -12.26
N TYR A 157 10.02 15.51 -11.87
CA TYR A 157 10.57 15.62 -10.52
C TYR A 157 11.49 16.86 -10.40
N TYR A 158 11.32 17.61 -9.33
CA TYR A 158 12.10 18.82 -9.08
C TYR A 158 13.60 18.50 -8.93
N LYS A 159 14.44 19.13 -9.76
CA LYS A 159 15.89 18.93 -9.81
C LYS A 159 16.36 17.48 -10.00
N ASP A 160 15.53 16.62 -10.58
CA ASP A 160 15.86 15.24 -10.88
C ASP A 160 15.50 14.93 -12.35
N ALA A 161 16.36 15.35 -13.25
CA ALA A 161 16.15 15.19 -14.69
C ALA A 161 16.26 13.73 -15.13
N GLU A 162 17.12 12.94 -14.49
CA GLU A 162 17.31 11.53 -14.81
C GLU A 162 16.04 10.71 -14.49
N ARG A 163 15.53 10.84 -13.29
CA ARG A 163 14.28 10.19 -12.88
C ARG A 163 13.08 10.70 -13.69
N THR A 164 13.06 12.02 -14.00
CA THR A 164 12.03 12.60 -14.87
C THR A 164 12.02 11.91 -16.22
N ALA A 165 13.17 11.81 -16.88
CA ALA A 165 13.28 11.17 -18.19
C ALA A 165 12.93 9.67 -18.18
N ALA A 166 13.17 8.99 -17.06
CA ALA A 166 12.83 7.58 -16.89
C ALA A 166 11.34 7.32 -16.72
N CYS A 167 10.61 8.24 -16.07
CA CYS A 167 9.21 8.04 -15.68
C CYS A 167 8.23 8.82 -16.57
N PHE A 168 8.63 10.00 -17.08
CA PHE A 168 7.80 10.82 -17.97
C PHE A 168 8.34 10.69 -19.39
N THR A 169 7.74 9.82 -20.17
CA THR A 169 8.22 9.41 -21.49
C THR A 169 7.25 9.75 -22.60
N GLN A 170 7.69 9.68 -23.86
CA GLN A 170 6.79 9.67 -24.99
C GLN A 170 5.95 8.40 -24.99
N ASN A 171 4.65 8.50 -25.32
CA ASN A 171 3.81 7.35 -25.58
C ASN A 171 4.39 6.51 -26.74
N PRO A 172 4.84 5.26 -26.49
CA PRO A 172 5.45 4.43 -27.54
C PRO A 172 4.47 4.02 -28.64
N LEU A 173 3.15 4.09 -28.39
CA LEU A 173 2.11 3.77 -29.35
C LEU A 173 1.74 4.96 -30.24
N ASN A 174 2.18 6.17 -29.90
CA ASN A 174 1.89 7.37 -30.68
C ASN A 174 3.12 7.90 -31.39
N HIS A 175 3.14 7.77 -32.71
CA HIS A 175 4.23 8.27 -33.57
C HIS A 175 3.87 9.55 -34.35
N ALA A 176 2.64 10.06 -34.18
CA ALA A 176 2.13 11.18 -34.95
C ALA A 176 2.44 12.56 -34.30
N TYR A 177 2.43 12.62 -32.96
CA TYR A 177 2.67 13.84 -32.21
C TYR A 177 3.24 13.54 -30.82
N LEU A 178 3.75 14.59 -30.16
CA LEU A 178 4.28 14.47 -28.81
C LEU A 178 3.13 14.24 -27.82
N GLU A 179 3.08 13.06 -27.22
CA GLU A 179 2.12 12.67 -26.21
C GLU A 179 2.89 12.16 -24.97
N PRO A 180 3.20 13.05 -24.01
CA PRO A 180 3.87 12.62 -22.79
C PRO A 180 2.97 11.74 -21.95
N ILE A 181 3.54 10.66 -21.43
CA ILE A 181 2.89 9.75 -20.47
C ILE A 181 3.71 9.66 -19.20
N TYR A 182 3.03 9.43 -18.09
CA TYR A 182 3.66 9.02 -16.84
C TYR A 182 3.60 7.51 -16.69
N ARG A 183 4.73 6.86 -16.50
CA ARG A 183 4.86 5.43 -16.20
C ARG A 183 4.76 5.21 -14.71
N THR A 184 3.66 4.61 -14.25
CA THR A 184 3.38 4.52 -12.80
C THR A 184 4.23 3.46 -12.08
N GLY A 185 4.75 2.47 -12.80
CA GLY A 185 5.35 1.27 -12.24
C GLY A 185 4.33 0.28 -11.63
N ASP A 186 3.04 0.60 -11.66
CA ASP A 186 1.97 -0.28 -11.22
C ASP A 186 1.60 -1.26 -12.35
N LEU A 187 1.50 -2.54 -12.04
CA LEU A 187 1.08 -3.59 -12.94
C LEU A 187 -0.42 -3.84 -12.78
N VAL A 188 -1.12 -3.80 -13.88
CA VAL A 188 -2.58 -3.88 -13.97
C VAL A 188 -2.96 -4.89 -15.04
N LYS A 189 -4.08 -5.56 -14.88
CA LYS A 189 -4.71 -6.39 -15.88
C LYS A 189 -6.17 -6.00 -16.08
N VAL A 190 -6.74 -6.35 -17.21
CA VAL A 190 -8.18 -6.27 -17.45
C VAL A 190 -8.76 -7.66 -17.18
N ASN A 191 -9.76 -7.75 -16.34
CA ASN A 191 -10.44 -9.01 -16.04
C ASN A 191 -11.51 -9.34 -17.09
N GLU A 192 -12.13 -10.52 -16.97
CA GLU A 192 -13.19 -11.01 -17.87
C GLU A 192 -14.42 -10.07 -17.97
N ARG A 193 -14.57 -9.12 -17.03
CA ARG A 193 -15.63 -8.11 -17.04
C ARG A 193 -15.22 -6.80 -17.69
N GLY A 194 -14.01 -6.71 -18.24
CA GLY A 194 -13.44 -5.49 -18.79
C GLY A 194 -13.03 -4.47 -17.73
N GLU A 195 -12.89 -4.88 -16.45
CA GLU A 195 -12.52 -4.01 -15.34
C GLU A 195 -11.00 -4.03 -15.13
N MET A 196 -10.37 -2.87 -14.98
CA MET A 196 -8.95 -2.77 -14.63
C MET A 196 -8.74 -3.13 -13.16
N VAL A 197 -7.88 -4.11 -12.90
CA VAL A 197 -7.56 -4.62 -11.56
C VAL A 197 -6.06 -4.48 -11.30
N TYR A 198 -5.72 -3.87 -10.18
CA TYR A 198 -4.34 -3.79 -9.70
C TYR A 198 -3.79 -5.18 -9.38
N VAL A 199 -2.58 -5.48 -9.85
CA VAL A 199 -1.91 -6.76 -9.62
C VAL A 199 -0.75 -6.61 -8.64
N SER A 200 0.22 -5.74 -8.96
CA SER A 200 1.42 -5.53 -8.15
C SER A 200 2.18 -4.30 -8.63
N ARG A 201 3.38 -4.08 -8.07
CA ARG A 201 4.32 -3.11 -8.60
C ARG A 201 5.45 -3.78 -9.38
N LYS A 202 5.95 -3.08 -10.39
CA LYS A 202 7.17 -3.43 -11.14
C LYS A 202 8.44 -3.26 -10.28
N ASP A 203 8.41 -2.31 -9.37
CA ASP A 203 9.45 -1.99 -8.39
C ASP A 203 9.06 -2.47 -6.98
N PHE A 204 9.88 -2.14 -5.99
CA PHE A 204 9.68 -2.51 -4.60
C PHE A 204 9.06 -1.41 -3.75
N GLN A 205 8.44 -0.42 -4.38
CA GLN A 205 7.62 0.56 -3.67
C GLN A 205 6.40 -0.11 -3.06
N ILE A 206 6.03 0.34 -1.88
CA ILE A 206 4.82 -0.11 -1.19
C ILE A 206 3.95 1.07 -0.81
N LYS A 207 2.67 0.79 -0.61
CA LYS A 207 1.74 1.70 0.04
C LYS A 207 1.46 1.17 1.44
N HIS A 208 1.87 1.90 2.47
CA HIS A 208 1.75 1.48 3.86
C HIS A 208 1.28 2.63 4.74
N MET A 209 0.16 2.43 5.44
CA MET A 209 -0.46 3.45 6.32
C MET A 209 -0.73 4.78 5.60
N GLY A 210 -1.11 4.75 4.31
CA GLY A 210 -1.34 5.92 3.47
C GLY A 210 -0.08 6.60 2.92
N HIS A 211 1.10 6.05 3.19
CA HIS A 211 2.38 6.56 2.70
C HIS A 211 2.93 5.67 1.58
N ARG A 212 3.55 6.30 0.58
CA ARG A 212 4.33 5.64 -0.47
C ARG A 212 5.77 5.50 0.04
N ILE A 213 6.25 4.28 0.17
CA ILE A 213 7.54 3.95 0.77
C ILE A 213 8.39 3.19 -0.24
N GLU A 214 9.63 3.64 -0.41
CA GLU A 214 10.67 2.88 -1.09
C GLU A 214 11.31 1.91 -0.09
N LEU A 215 11.14 0.62 -0.27
CA LEU A 215 11.79 -0.36 0.61
C LEU A 215 13.31 -0.24 0.58
N SER A 216 13.88 0.15 -0.55
CA SER A 216 15.31 0.40 -0.71
C SER A 216 15.84 1.52 0.18
N GLU A 217 15.03 2.54 0.49
CA GLU A 217 15.42 3.60 1.44
C GLU A 217 15.64 3.02 2.84
N ILE A 218 14.75 2.14 3.29
CA ILE A 218 14.91 1.43 4.56
C ILE A 218 16.15 0.53 4.54
N GLU A 219 16.35 -0.20 3.44
CA GLU A 219 17.50 -1.11 3.25
C GLU A 219 18.84 -0.37 3.35
N VAL A 220 18.94 0.80 2.73
CA VAL A 220 20.14 1.68 2.80
C VAL A 220 20.40 2.12 4.24
N GLN A 221 19.40 2.62 4.94
CA GLN A 221 19.55 3.07 6.32
C GLN A 221 19.87 1.91 7.27
N MET A 222 19.30 0.72 7.05
CA MET A 222 19.65 -0.48 7.81
C MET A 222 21.11 -0.88 7.61
N THR A 223 21.60 -0.84 6.38
CA THR A 223 22.98 -1.21 6.05
C THR A 223 24.00 -0.22 6.64
N ALA A 224 23.60 1.02 6.91
CA ALA A 224 24.41 2.01 7.60
C ALA A 224 24.54 1.76 9.12
N VAL A 225 23.74 0.86 9.70
CA VAL A 225 23.81 0.54 11.14
C VAL A 225 25.03 -0.33 11.42
N PRO A 226 25.89 0.01 12.38
CA PRO A 226 27.02 -0.82 12.77
C PRO A 226 26.60 -2.25 13.11
N GLY A 227 27.29 -3.24 12.54
CA GLY A 227 27.00 -4.67 12.72
C GLY A 227 25.92 -5.22 11.77
N VAL A 228 25.34 -4.42 10.87
CA VAL A 228 24.57 -4.88 9.74
C VAL A 228 25.46 -4.92 8.50
N GLU A 229 25.59 -6.08 7.87
CA GLU A 229 26.40 -6.25 6.65
C GLU A 229 25.54 -6.06 5.38
N ARG A 230 24.35 -6.66 5.38
CA ARG A 230 23.38 -6.58 4.28
C ARG A 230 21.98 -6.49 4.84
N ALA A 231 21.11 -5.79 4.15
CA ALA A 231 19.70 -5.69 4.48
C ALA A 231 18.81 -5.81 3.23
N LEU A 232 17.63 -6.39 3.40
CA LEU A 232 16.56 -6.42 2.41
C LEU A 232 15.23 -6.34 3.12
N CYS A 233 14.31 -5.53 2.59
CA CYS A 233 12.96 -5.41 3.10
C CYS A 233 11.94 -6.04 2.17
N ALA A 234 10.90 -6.64 2.73
CA ALA A 234 9.74 -7.13 2.01
C ALA A 234 8.46 -6.65 2.69
N TYR A 235 7.42 -6.48 1.93
CA TYR A 235 6.10 -6.13 2.46
C TYR A 235 5.22 -7.38 2.51
N LEU A 236 4.61 -7.62 3.66
CA LEU A 236 3.65 -8.69 3.87
C LEU A 236 2.25 -8.10 3.73
N GLU A 237 1.69 -8.14 2.53
CA GLU A 237 0.41 -7.52 2.20
C GLU A 237 -0.73 -8.06 3.08
N ASP A 238 -0.77 -9.40 3.31
CA ASP A 238 -1.75 -10.07 4.16
C ASP A 238 -1.77 -9.53 5.61
N LYS A 239 -0.68 -8.92 6.05
CA LYS A 239 -0.50 -8.40 7.42
C LYS A 239 -0.34 -6.89 7.49
N GLY A 240 -0.16 -6.22 6.36
CA GLY A 240 0.18 -4.80 6.31
C GLY A 240 1.46 -4.50 7.10
N LYS A 241 2.54 -5.30 6.92
CA LYS A 241 3.77 -5.20 7.71
C LYS A 241 5.02 -5.22 6.85
N ILE A 242 5.98 -4.38 7.21
CA ILE A 242 7.34 -4.41 6.66
C ILE A 242 8.15 -5.46 7.43
N LEU A 243 8.71 -6.42 6.71
CA LEU A 243 9.62 -7.44 7.20
C LEU A 243 11.02 -7.14 6.68
N ALA A 244 11.97 -6.97 7.59
CA ALA A 244 13.37 -6.77 7.28
C ALA A 244 14.16 -8.05 7.50
N PHE A 245 14.93 -8.45 6.48
CA PHE A 245 15.98 -9.48 6.55
C PHE A 245 17.34 -8.80 6.65
N TYR A 246 18.24 -9.33 7.42
CA TYR A 246 19.60 -8.79 7.53
C TYR A 246 20.63 -9.86 7.88
N THR A 247 21.89 -9.62 7.50
CA THR A 247 23.07 -10.36 7.94
C THR A 247 23.94 -9.48 8.83
N GLY A 248 24.82 -10.09 9.62
CA GLY A 248 25.71 -9.41 10.56
C GLY A 248 25.29 -9.61 12.01
N GLU A 249 26.00 -8.96 12.95
CA GLU A 249 25.88 -9.21 14.40
C GLU A 249 24.97 -8.23 15.14
N ALA A 250 24.44 -7.20 14.45
CA ALA A 250 23.56 -6.21 15.06
C ALA A 250 22.27 -6.84 15.60
N ASP A 251 21.87 -6.48 16.81
CA ASP A 251 20.57 -6.90 17.33
C ASP A 251 19.42 -6.02 16.82
N LYS A 252 18.23 -6.58 16.85
CA LYS A 252 17.00 -5.89 16.43
C LYS A 252 16.77 -4.56 17.16
N ALA A 253 17.13 -4.46 18.44
CA ALA A 253 16.86 -3.25 19.22
C ALA A 253 17.79 -2.12 18.79
N ALA A 254 19.08 -2.43 18.53
CA ALA A 254 20.04 -1.48 18.01
C ALA A 254 19.64 -0.98 16.62
N ILE A 255 19.26 -1.88 15.71
CA ILE A 255 18.76 -1.51 14.37
C ILE A 255 17.52 -0.61 14.49
N THR A 256 16.54 -1.00 15.31
CA THR A 256 15.31 -0.22 15.47
C THR A 256 15.58 1.17 16.06
N ALA A 257 16.49 1.29 17.02
CA ALA A 257 16.88 2.56 17.62
C ALA A 257 17.53 3.48 16.57
N ALA A 258 18.51 2.97 15.82
CA ALA A 258 19.20 3.73 14.79
C ALA A 258 18.25 4.21 13.68
N LEU A 259 17.37 3.33 13.20
CA LEU A 259 16.39 3.71 12.18
C LEU A 259 15.41 4.80 12.65
N ARG A 260 15.04 4.83 13.91
CA ARG A 260 14.13 5.87 14.46
C ARG A 260 14.71 7.27 14.49
N GLU A 261 16.03 7.40 14.44
CA GLU A 261 16.72 8.69 14.39
C GLU A 261 16.67 9.32 12.98
N VAL A 262 16.52 8.48 11.93
CA VAL A 262 16.66 8.89 10.54
C VAL A 262 15.43 8.66 9.68
N LEU A 263 14.51 7.78 10.08
CA LEU A 263 13.32 7.43 9.31
C LEU A 263 12.02 7.76 10.08
N PRO A 264 10.96 8.17 9.38
CA PRO A 264 9.63 8.30 9.95
C PRO A 264 9.13 6.97 10.55
N GLY A 265 8.34 7.04 11.61
CA GLY A 265 7.86 5.87 12.35
C GLY A 265 7.12 4.82 11.51
N TYR A 266 6.44 5.22 10.45
CA TYR A 266 5.73 4.34 9.53
C TYR A 266 6.67 3.53 8.60
N MET A 267 7.93 3.94 8.45
CA MET A 267 8.95 3.23 7.67
C MET A 267 9.73 2.20 8.50
N ILE A 268 9.60 2.23 9.83
CA ILE A 268 10.34 1.30 10.70
C ILE A 268 9.79 -0.13 10.52
N PRO A 269 10.63 -1.12 10.17
CA PRO A 269 10.18 -2.49 10.00
C PRO A 269 9.49 -3.04 11.25
N ASN A 270 8.36 -3.70 11.03
CA ASN A 270 7.57 -4.31 12.11
C ASN A 270 8.18 -5.65 12.56
N LEU A 271 8.77 -6.34 11.60
CA LEU A 271 9.33 -7.69 11.76
C LEU A 271 10.78 -7.70 11.29
N PHE A 272 11.61 -8.48 11.98
CA PHE A 272 13.02 -8.66 11.65
C PHE A 272 13.34 -10.15 11.62
N MET A 273 14.13 -10.57 10.63
CA MET A 273 14.68 -11.91 10.53
C MET A 273 16.17 -11.81 10.18
N GLN A 274 17.02 -12.16 11.15
CA GLN A 274 18.44 -12.34 10.90
C GLN A 274 18.63 -13.64 10.11
N VAL A 275 19.46 -13.60 9.08
CA VAL A 275 19.81 -14.73 8.23
C VAL A 275 21.34 -14.85 8.16
N GLU A 276 21.84 -16.06 8.01
CA GLU A 276 23.31 -16.31 7.92
C GLU A 276 23.87 -15.74 6.61
N ALA A 277 23.13 -15.86 5.51
CA ALA A 277 23.51 -15.33 4.22
C ALA A 277 22.28 -14.89 3.41
N MET A 278 22.44 -13.88 2.54
CA MET A 278 21.42 -13.49 1.58
C MET A 278 21.46 -14.44 0.37
N PRO A 279 20.39 -15.21 0.10
CA PRO A 279 20.33 -16.05 -1.09
C PRO A 279 20.38 -15.19 -2.36
N LEU A 280 21.07 -15.69 -3.38
CA LEU A 280 21.15 -15.00 -4.67
C LEU A 280 20.38 -15.78 -5.73
N ASN A 281 19.70 -15.07 -6.61
CA ASN A 281 19.07 -15.64 -7.78
C ASN A 281 20.12 -15.93 -8.89
N LYS A 282 19.68 -16.52 -10.02
CA LYS A 282 20.52 -16.88 -11.16
C LYS A 282 21.29 -15.68 -11.76
N ASN A 283 20.86 -14.47 -11.51
CA ASN A 283 21.46 -13.22 -11.99
C ASN A 283 22.38 -12.54 -10.95
N GLY A 284 22.68 -13.22 -9.83
CA GLY A 284 23.53 -12.67 -8.76
C GLY A 284 22.88 -11.60 -7.89
N LYS A 285 21.58 -11.37 -8.03
CA LYS A 285 20.80 -10.46 -7.17
C LYS A 285 20.19 -11.21 -5.98
N ILE A 286 19.97 -10.52 -4.86
CA ILE A 286 19.31 -11.13 -3.69
C ILE A 286 17.94 -11.69 -4.09
N ASP A 287 17.69 -12.95 -3.74
CA ASP A 287 16.44 -13.65 -4.00
C ASP A 287 15.45 -13.39 -2.87
N ARG A 288 14.60 -12.37 -3.08
CA ARG A 288 13.55 -11.97 -2.13
C ARG A 288 12.52 -13.09 -1.93
N ALA A 289 12.19 -13.86 -2.98
CA ALA A 289 11.23 -14.96 -2.89
C ALA A 289 11.76 -16.09 -2.00
N ALA A 290 13.03 -16.44 -2.13
CA ALA A 290 13.69 -17.42 -1.26
C ALA A 290 13.69 -16.96 0.22
N LEU A 291 13.96 -15.68 0.50
CA LEU A 291 13.90 -15.13 1.86
C LEU A 291 12.50 -15.18 2.46
N LEU A 292 11.48 -14.85 1.67
CA LEU A 292 10.08 -14.95 2.11
C LEU A 292 9.67 -16.39 2.41
N SER A 293 10.15 -17.36 1.61
CA SER A 293 9.92 -18.79 1.84
C SER A 293 10.60 -19.26 3.13
N GLN A 294 11.83 -18.82 3.42
CA GLN A 294 12.52 -19.10 4.68
C GLN A 294 11.76 -18.54 5.89
N TYR A 295 11.24 -17.30 5.78
CA TYR A 295 10.41 -16.71 6.83
C TYR A 295 9.14 -17.51 7.09
N ALA A 296 8.45 -17.94 6.04
CA ALA A 296 7.22 -18.74 6.14
C ALA A 296 7.50 -20.09 6.84
N ALA A 297 8.59 -20.78 6.46
CA ALA A 297 9.01 -22.04 7.07
C ALA A 297 9.37 -21.86 8.56
N ALA A 298 10.18 -20.85 8.89
CA ALA A 298 10.53 -20.56 10.27
C ALA A 298 9.32 -20.24 11.16
N LYS A 299 8.32 -19.59 10.59
CA LYS A 299 7.07 -19.28 11.30
C LYS A 299 6.21 -20.52 11.51
N ALA A 300 6.13 -21.43 10.53
CA ALA A 300 5.41 -22.70 10.64
C ALA A 300 6.02 -23.58 11.74
N ALA A 301 7.34 -23.76 11.73
CA ALA A 301 8.07 -24.51 12.75
C ALA A 301 7.86 -23.97 14.18
N LYS A 302 7.86 -22.62 14.35
CA LYS A 302 7.56 -21.99 15.65
C LYS A 302 6.11 -22.20 16.11
N LYS A 303 5.16 -22.39 15.20
CA LYS A 303 3.77 -22.66 15.52
C LYS A 303 3.59 -24.10 15.98
N GLU A 304 4.22 -25.05 15.31
CA GLU A 304 4.22 -26.48 15.68
C GLU A 304 4.87 -26.70 17.06
N ALA A 305 6.03 -26.09 17.32
CA ALA A 305 6.72 -26.19 18.61
C ALA A 305 5.95 -25.56 19.80
N ARG A 306 4.87 -24.79 19.56
CA ARG A 306 4.02 -24.23 20.61
C ARG A 306 2.76 -25.05 20.88
N HIS A 307 2.47 -26.02 20.03
CA HIS A 307 1.24 -26.86 20.12
C HIS A 307 1.58 -28.33 20.38
N GLY A 308 2.85 -28.71 20.38
CA GLY A 308 3.39 -29.98 20.91
C GLY A 308 4.01 -29.77 22.28
#